data_016779ea9be49a648301fcb921341092
#
_entry.id   016779ea9be49a648301fcb921341092
#
_cell.length_a   1.000
_cell.length_b   1.000
_cell.length_c   1.000
_cell.angle_alpha   90.00
_cell.angle_beta   90.00
_cell.angle_gamma   90.00
#
_symmetry.space_group_name_H-M   'P 1'
#
loop_
_entity.id
_entity.type
_entity.pdbx_description
1 polymer ?
#
loop_
_entity_poly.entity_id
_entity_poly.type
_entity_poly.pdbx_seq_one_letter_code
_entity_poly.pdbx_strand_id
1 'polypeptide(L)'
;MKVSLPHPTNAYCPQTFYTYGTYKEDGTPNFGLFCWFGFCWDGELSIMACIGGEKLTKDRIRATGRFSANLVTEELLPLATYFGNKSGYDPNKMQVDAAISKGRVLDIPILEKSPWIFELEVKQTIPLDDSEIYICKIRNTLVEEQFAEKAREDKGPMLINEIKPVVGWGGGTFFKVGDQILPDV
;
A
#
# COMPACT_ATOMS: atom_id res chain seq x y z
N MET A 1 -22.70 17.33 23.07
CA MET A 1 -23.49 17.82 21.93
C MET A 1 -22.72 17.51 20.64
N LYS A 2 -23.38 17.03 19.57
CA LYS A 2 -22.77 16.83 18.24
C LYS A 2 -23.27 17.90 17.30
N VAL A 3 -22.43 18.32 16.36
CA VAL A 3 -22.76 19.31 15.34
C VAL A 3 -22.47 18.76 13.96
N SER A 4 -23.17 19.23 12.95
CA SER A 4 -22.88 18.86 11.55
C SER A 4 -21.70 19.64 11.02
N LEU A 5 -20.85 18.95 10.23
CA LEU A 5 -19.81 19.62 9.45
C LEU A 5 -20.37 20.11 8.10
N PRO A 6 -19.83 21.21 7.54
CA PRO A 6 -20.35 21.80 6.30
C PRO A 6 -20.11 20.92 5.07
N HIS A 7 -19.14 19.99 5.13
CA HIS A 7 -18.81 19.06 4.05
C HIS A 7 -18.27 17.74 4.59
N PRO A 8 -18.36 16.65 3.78
CA PRO A 8 -17.76 15.39 4.12
C PRO A 8 -16.27 15.52 4.37
N THR A 9 -15.75 14.78 5.36
CA THR A 9 -14.32 14.73 5.66
C THR A 9 -13.95 13.36 6.21
N ASN A 10 -12.76 12.90 5.88
CA ASN A 10 -12.13 11.70 6.45
C ASN A 10 -11.01 12.05 7.45
N ALA A 11 -10.93 13.31 7.90
CA ALA A 11 -9.83 13.82 8.72
C ALA A 11 -9.62 13.07 10.05
N TYR A 12 -10.58 12.28 10.49
CA TYR A 12 -10.52 11.49 11.74
C TYR A 12 -10.44 9.98 11.48
N CYS A 13 -10.21 9.56 10.24
CA CYS A 13 -10.11 8.17 9.85
C CYS A 13 -8.71 7.89 9.28
N PRO A 14 -7.69 7.72 10.13
CA PRO A 14 -6.34 7.46 9.65
C PRO A 14 -6.29 6.15 8.88
N GLN A 15 -5.50 6.14 7.82
CA GLN A 15 -5.28 5.00 6.93
C GLN A 15 -3.86 4.50 7.09
N THR A 16 -3.63 3.23 6.89
CA THR A 16 -2.29 2.69 6.63
C THR A 16 -1.82 3.10 5.24
N PHE A 17 -0.52 3.23 5.07
CA PHE A 17 0.08 3.59 3.79
C PHE A 17 0.79 2.42 3.14
N TYR A 18 0.70 2.37 1.82
CA TYR A 18 1.40 1.40 0.97
C TYR A 18 2.06 2.11 -0.20
N THR A 19 3.22 1.62 -0.61
CA THR A 19 3.76 1.94 -1.92
C THR A 19 3.34 0.86 -2.90
N TYR A 20 2.64 1.25 -3.99
CA TYR A 20 2.29 0.32 -5.06
C TYR A 20 3.39 0.29 -6.09
N GLY A 21 3.91 -0.90 -6.35
CA GLY A 21 4.98 -1.15 -7.32
C GLY A 21 4.46 -1.74 -8.62
N THR A 22 4.86 -1.15 -9.74
CA THR A 22 4.56 -1.61 -11.11
C THR A 22 5.79 -1.46 -11.97
N TYR A 23 5.94 -2.25 -13.04
CA TYR A 23 6.95 -1.98 -14.06
C TYR A 23 6.40 -1.05 -15.13
N LYS A 24 7.25 -0.11 -15.60
CA LYS A 24 7.03 0.67 -16.82
C LYS A 24 7.13 -0.26 -18.04
N GLU A 25 6.88 0.27 -19.23
CA GLU A 25 6.97 -0.51 -20.48
C GLU A 25 8.39 -0.96 -20.81
N ASP A 26 9.35 -0.15 -20.42
CA ASP A 26 10.79 -0.43 -20.59
C ASP A 26 11.38 -1.35 -19.50
N GLY A 27 10.53 -1.86 -18.60
CA GLY A 27 10.95 -2.71 -17.48
C GLY A 27 11.48 -1.94 -16.25
N THR A 28 11.56 -0.61 -16.31
CA THR A 28 11.98 0.19 -15.16
C THR A 28 10.92 0.13 -14.05
N PRO A 29 11.30 -0.07 -12.78
CA PRO A 29 10.36 -0.01 -11.67
C PRO A 29 9.70 1.37 -11.54
N ASN A 30 8.49 1.39 -11.03
CA ASN A 30 7.79 2.61 -10.61
C ASN A 30 7.02 2.33 -9.33
N PHE A 31 7.13 3.24 -8.36
CA PHE A 31 6.39 3.18 -7.10
C PHE A 31 5.59 4.46 -6.90
N GLY A 32 4.46 4.36 -6.20
CA GLY A 32 3.65 5.49 -5.77
C GLY A 32 3.09 5.25 -4.38
N LEU A 33 2.88 6.33 -3.60
CA LEU A 33 2.35 6.27 -2.24
C LEU A 33 0.83 6.38 -2.26
N PHE A 34 0.15 5.45 -1.58
CA PHE A 34 -1.32 5.35 -1.51
C PHE A 34 -1.78 4.97 -0.10
N CYS A 35 -3.00 5.38 0.26
CA CYS A 35 -3.61 5.07 1.55
C CYS A 35 -5.05 4.53 1.45
N TRP A 36 -5.69 4.61 0.30
CA TRP A 36 -7.02 4.00 0.13
C TRP A 36 -6.89 2.52 -0.18
N PHE A 37 -6.71 1.74 0.88
CA PHE A 37 -6.43 0.32 0.87
C PHE A 37 -7.21 -0.35 2.00
N GLY A 38 -7.91 -1.40 1.71
CA GLY A 38 -8.68 -2.15 2.69
C GLY A 38 -8.84 -3.61 2.30
N PHE A 39 -9.12 -4.43 3.29
CA PHE A 39 -9.47 -5.82 3.04
C PHE A 39 -10.96 -5.95 2.74
N CYS A 40 -11.31 -6.89 1.87
CA CYS A 40 -12.67 -7.27 1.55
C CYS A 40 -12.76 -8.79 1.36
N TRP A 41 -13.98 -9.30 1.29
CA TRP A 41 -14.25 -10.71 1.06
C TRP A 41 -14.95 -10.87 -0.30
N ASP A 42 -14.30 -11.59 -1.20
CA ASP A 42 -14.84 -11.89 -2.54
C ASP A 42 -14.66 -13.40 -2.86
N GLY A 43 -15.36 -14.22 -2.05
CA GLY A 43 -15.16 -15.67 -2.05
C GLY A 43 -13.85 -16.13 -1.40
N GLU A 44 -12.91 -15.21 -1.22
CA GLU A 44 -11.64 -15.36 -0.53
C GLU A 44 -11.22 -13.99 0.06
N LEU A 45 -10.24 -13.98 0.97
CA LEU A 45 -9.66 -12.74 1.46
C LEU A 45 -9.03 -11.98 0.29
N SER A 46 -9.51 -10.78 0.04
CA SER A 46 -9.16 -9.94 -1.10
C SER A 46 -8.82 -8.52 -0.63
N ILE A 47 -8.24 -7.74 -1.52
CA ILE A 47 -7.89 -6.35 -1.25
C ILE A 47 -8.70 -5.44 -2.16
N MET A 48 -9.21 -4.36 -1.57
CA MET A 48 -9.78 -3.22 -2.26
C MET A 48 -8.77 -2.07 -2.22
N ALA A 49 -8.31 -1.64 -3.39
CA ALA A 49 -7.39 -0.53 -3.56
C ALA A 49 -8.03 0.55 -4.45
N CYS A 50 -8.03 1.81 -4.01
CA CYS A 50 -8.55 2.91 -4.81
C CYS A 50 -7.44 3.89 -5.17
N ILE A 51 -7.37 4.27 -6.46
CA ILE A 51 -6.37 5.20 -6.99
C ILE A 51 -7.09 6.35 -7.69
N GLY A 52 -6.97 7.56 -7.11
CA GLY A 52 -7.52 8.79 -7.67
C GLY A 52 -6.57 9.50 -8.62
N GLY A 53 -7.15 10.24 -9.55
CA GLY A 53 -6.45 11.06 -10.55
C GLY A 53 -5.66 10.23 -11.57
N GLU A 54 -5.03 10.92 -12.52
CA GLU A 54 -4.17 10.28 -13.53
C GLU A 54 -2.78 9.99 -12.94
N LYS A 55 -2.36 8.72 -13.01
CA LYS A 55 -1.09 8.25 -12.45
C LYS A 55 -0.53 7.11 -13.30
N LEU A 56 0.77 7.13 -13.55
CA LEU A 56 1.43 6.03 -14.26
C LEU A 56 1.17 4.67 -13.60
N THR A 57 1.10 4.61 -12.26
CA THR A 57 0.75 3.38 -11.54
C THR A 57 -0.61 2.84 -11.98
N LYS A 58 -1.62 3.72 -12.14
CA LYS A 58 -2.96 3.36 -12.61
C LYS A 58 -2.91 2.81 -14.05
N ASP A 59 -2.19 3.48 -14.95
CA ASP A 59 -2.02 3.02 -16.34
C ASP A 59 -1.35 1.64 -16.41
N ARG A 60 -0.33 1.44 -15.58
CA ARG A 60 0.38 0.14 -15.56
C ARG A 60 -0.48 -0.96 -14.97
N ILE A 61 -1.30 -0.68 -13.95
CA ILE A 61 -2.26 -1.64 -13.41
C ILE A 61 -3.33 -2.00 -14.47
N ARG A 62 -3.86 -1.01 -15.20
CA ARG A 62 -4.79 -1.25 -16.32
C ARG A 62 -4.18 -2.16 -17.37
N ALA A 63 -2.90 -1.93 -17.72
CA ALA A 63 -2.22 -2.68 -18.77
C ALA A 63 -1.81 -4.11 -18.34
N THR A 64 -1.46 -4.31 -17.07
CA THR A 64 -0.85 -5.57 -16.61
C THR A 64 -1.73 -6.40 -15.68
N GLY A 65 -2.73 -5.79 -15.06
CA GLY A 65 -3.60 -6.44 -14.07
C GLY A 65 -2.90 -6.81 -12.75
N ARG A 66 -1.71 -6.26 -12.47
CA ARG A 66 -0.91 -6.70 -11.32
C ARG A 66 -0.04 -5.58 -10.77
N PHE A 67 0.20 -5.62 -9.46
CA PHE A 67 1.08 -4.70 -8.74
C PHE A 67 1.47 -5.26 -7.37
N SER A 68 2.49 -4.69 -6.74
CA SER A 68 2.80 -4.94 -5.34
C SER A 68 2.21 -3.86 -4.45
N ALA A 69 1.82 -4.23 -3.22
CA ALA A 69 1.53 -3.29 -2.16
C ALA A 69 2.51 -3.53 -1.02
N ASN A 70 3.44 -2.60 -0.85
CA ASN A 70 4.52 -2.66 0.13
C ASN A 70 4.13 -1.78 1.31
N LEU A 71 3.98 -2.36 2.50
CA LEU A 71 3.60 -1.65 3.72
C LEU A 71 4.62 -0.57 4.07
N VAL A 72 4.16 0.64 4.34
CA VAL A 72 5.02 1.75 4.74
C VAL A 72 5.19 1.76 6.25
N THR A 73 6.44 1.70 6.69
CA THR A 73 6.87 1.77 8.07
C THR A 73 7.53 3.10 8.39
N GLU A 74 7.85 3.36 9.66
CA GLU A 74 8.62 4.54 10.05
C GLU A 74 9.95 4.64 9.27
N GLU A 75 10.64 3.52 9.07
CA GLU A 75 11.91 3.49 8.33
C GLU A 75 11.72 3.75 6.83
N LEU A 76 10.67 3.20 6.24
CA LEU A 76 10.40 3.34 4.81
C LEU A 76 9.77 4.69 4.45
N LEU A 77 9.22 5.43 5.42
CA LEU A 77 8.46 6.66 5.20
C LEU A 77 9.16 7.73 4.35
N PRO A 78 10.47 8.04 4.54
CA PRO A 78 11.14 9.02 3.70
C PRO A 78 11.14 8.64 2.21
N LEU A 79 11.44 7.38 1.89
CA LEU A 79 11.44 6.87 0.53
C LEU A 79 10.01 6.81 -0.05
N ALA A 80 9.04 6.35 0.74
CA ALA A 80 7.64 6.31 0.35
C ALA A 80 7.08 7.71 0.03
N THR A 81 7.43 8.70 0.85
CA THR A 81 7.06 10.10 0.63
C THR A 81 7.70 10.66 -0.65
N TYR A 82 8.97 10.34 -0.90
CA TYR A 82 9.62 10.68 -2.16
C TYR A 82 8.84 10.13 -3.37
N PHE A 83 8.46 8.85 -3.34
CA PHE A 83 7.67 8.22 -4.41
C PHE A 83 6.27 8.84 -4.57
N GLY A 84 5.66 9.29 -3.47
CA GLY A 84 4.37 9.97 -3.50
C GLY A 84 4.41 11.36 -4.12
N ASN A 85 5.52 12.08 -3.91
CA ASN A 85 5.70 13.47 -4.37
C ASN A 85 6.26 13.57 -5.79
N LYS A 86 6.81 12.50 -6.35
CA LYS A 86 7.35 12.47 -7.71
C LYS A 86 6.39 11.80 -8.67
N SER A 87 6.15 12.44 -9.81
CA SER A 87 5.33 11.86 -10.88
C SER A 87 5.94 10.56 -11.40
N GLY A 88 5.12 9.52 -11.64
CA GLY A 88 5.56 8.29 -12.29
C GLY A 88 6.06 8.50 -13.72
N TYR A 89 5.61 9.56 -14.38
CA TYR A 89 6.05 9.95 -15.72
C TYR A 89 7.39 10.68 -15.75
N ASP A 90 7.92 11.13 -14.57
CA ASP A 90 9.25 11.72 -14.48
C ASP A 90 10.30 10.62 -14.75
N PRO A 91 11.15 10.76 -15.81
CA PRO A 91 12.17 9.76 -16.14
C PRO A 91 13.25 9.63 -15.05
N ASN A 92 13.42 10.66 -14.23
CA ASN A 92 14.42 10.68 -13.16
C ASN A 92 13.88 10.17 -11.81
N LYS A 93 12.59 9.81 -11.73
CA LYS A 93 11.97 9.38 -10.47
C LYS A 93 12.71 8.25 -9.79
N MET A 94 13.24 7.31 -10.57
CA MET A 94 13.94 6.13 -10.03
C MET A 94 15.45 6.34 -9.82
N GLN A 95 15.95 7.57 -10.00
CA GLN A 95 17.31 7.96 -9.60
C GLN A 95 17.37 8.21 -8.09
N VAL A 96 17.11 7.17 -7.32
CA VAL A 96 17.08 7.18 -5.85
C VAL A 96 17.66 5.86 -5.36
N ASP A 97 18.34 5.92 -4.23
CA ASP A 97 18.88 4.71 -3.58
C ASP A 97 17.71 3.93 -2.95
N ALA A 98 17.30 2.87 -3.61
CA ALA A 98 16.23 1.99 -3.18
C ALA A 98 16.58 0.54 -3.50
N ALA A 99 16.64 -0.31 -2.50
CA ALA A 99 16.78 -1.76 -2.70
C ALA A 99 15.46 -2.31 -3.25
N ILE A 100 15.50 -2.74 -4.51
CA ILE A 100 14.34 -3.23 -5.26
C ILE A 100 14.65 -4.63 -5.77
N SER A 101 13.70 -5.54 -5.59
CA SER A 101 13.74 -6.87 -6.19
C SER A 101 12.43 -7.19 -6.90
N LYS A 102 12.36 -8.38 -7.45
CA LYS A 102 11.17 -8.89 -8.14
C LYS A 102 10.29 -9.67 -7.16
N GLY A 103 8.97 -9.60 -7.32
CA GLY A 103 8.01 -10.46 -6.65
C GLY A 103 8.34 -11.95 -6.87
N ARG A 104 7.92 -12.81 -5.95
CA ARG A 104 8.20 -14.26 -6.02
C ARG A 104 7.20 -15.01 -6.89
N VAL A 105 5.97 -14.53 -6.98
CA VAL A 105 4.88 -15.17 -7.73
C VAL A 105 4.49 -14.35 -8.94
N LEU A 106 4.42 -13.03 -8.79
CA LEU A 106 4.09 -12.13 -9.88
C LEU A 106 5.32 -11.37 -10.39
N ASP A 107 5.29 -11.00 -11.67
CA ASP A 107 6.31 -10.14 -12.29
C ASP A 107 5.99 -8.67 -11.98
N ILE A 108 6.38 -8.24 -10.80
CA ILE A 108 6.17 -6.92 -10.22
C ILE A 108 7.37 -6.51 -9.38
N PRO A 109 7.71 -5.22 -9.26
CA PRO A 109 8.79 -4.76 -8.39
C PRO A 109 8.30 -4.67 -6.94
N ILE A 110 9.19 -5.00 -6.00
CA ILE A 110 8.97 -4.89 -4.56
C ILE A 110 10.10 -4.08 -3.91
N LEU A 111 9.79 -3.40 -2.80
CA LEU A 111 10.77 -2.70 -1.97
C LEU A 111 11.29 -3.64 -0.88
N GLU A 112 12.58 -3.98 -0.90
CA GLU A 112 13.17 -4.91 0.06
C GLU A 112 13.07 -4.43 1.52
N LYS A 113 13.05 -3.12 1.73
CA LYS A 113 12.89 -2.52 3.07
C LYS A 113 11.46 -2.59 3.62
N SER A 114 10.48 -3.02 2.83
CA SER A 114 9.12 -3.21 3.34
C SER A 114 9.02 -4.57 4.04
N PRO A 115 8.66 -4.62 5.33
CA PRO A 115 8.61 -5.87 6.08
C PRO A 115 7.41 -6.73 5.75
N TRP A 116 6.41 -6.16 5.05
CA TRP A 116 5.18 -6.85 4.67
C TRP A 116 4.71 -6.40 3.29
N ILE A 117 4.58 -7.33 2.35
CA ILE A 117 4.28 -7.02 0.95
C ILE A 117 3.20 -7.98 0.44
N PHE A 118 2.23 -7.44 -0.27
CA PHE A 118 1.25 -8.21 -1.01
C PHE A 118 1.58 -8.19 -2.51
N GLU A 119 1.58 -9.35 -3.14
CA GLU A 119 1.58 -9.51 -4.59
C GLU A 119 0.12 -9.64 -5.06
N LEU A 120 -0.35 -8.65 -5.79
CA LEU A 120 -1.77 -8.46 -6.11
C LEU A 120 -2.06 -8.63 -7.59
N GLU A 121 -3.12 -9.40 -7.87
CA GLU A 121 -3.71 -9.56 -9.21
C GLU A 121 -5.12 -8.99 -9.21
N VAL A 122 -5.40 -8.09 -10.14
CA VAL A 122 -6.72 -7.45 -10.28
C VAL A 122 -7.73 -8.46 -10.79
N LYS A 123 -8.82 -8.67 -10.05
CA LYS A 123 -9.99 -9.46 -10.45
C LYS A 123 -11.06 -8.60 -11.11
N GLN A 124 -11.26 -7.40 -10.57
CA GLN A 124 -12.28 -6.46 -11.02
C GLN A 124 -11.80 -5.03 -10.91
N THR A 125 -12.13 -4.22 -11.91
CA THR A 125 -11.96 -2.77 -11.87
C THR A 125 -13.33 -2.12 -11.86
N ILE A 126 -13.56 -1.20 -10.92
CA ILE A 126 -14.77 -0.39 -10.82
C ILE A 126 -14.37 1.05 -11.14
N PRO A 127 -14.74 1.57 -12.32
CA PRO A 127 -14.44 2.96 -12.66
C PRO A 127 -15.33 3.92 -11.86
N LEU A 128 -14.75 5.02 -11.42
CA LEU A 128 -15.41 6.19 -10.85
C LEU A 128 -15.04 7.40 -11.71
N ASP A 129 -15.59 8.58 -11.42
CA ASP A 129 -15.39 9.79 -12.27
C ASP A 129 -13.92 10.11 -12.53
N ASP A 130 -13.08 10.15 -11.48
CA ASP A 130 -11.64 10.47 -11.57
C ASP A 130 -10.73 9.42 -10.93
N SER A 131 -11.32 8.31 -10.45
CA SER A 131 -10.61 7.25 -9.74
C SER A 131 -11.03 5.86 -10.20
N GLU A 132 -10.31 4.86 -9.74
CA GLU A 132 -10.65 3.45 -9.96
C GLU A 132 -10.50 2.67 -8.66
N ILE A 133 -11.46 1.79 -8.40
CA ILE A 133 -11.35 0.78 -7.35
C ILE A 133 -10.96 -0.54 -8.01
N TYR A 134 -9.90 -1.14 -7.51
CA TYR A 134 -9.43 -2.47 -7.89
C TYR A 134 -9.76 -3.47 -6.80
N ILE A 135 -10.53 -4.49 -7.12
CA ILE A 135 -10.69 -5.68 -6.28
C ILE A 135 -9.62 -6.68 -6.70
N CYS A 136 -8.75 -7.03 -5.77
CA CYS A 136 -7.53 -7.78 -6.06
C CYS A 136 -7.47 -9.08 -5.27
N LYS A 137 -7.09 -10.15 -5.96
CA LYS A 137 -6.67 -11.39 -5.33
C LYS A 137 -5.27 -11.23 -4.74
N ILE A 138 -5.07 -11.72 -3.53
CA ILE A 138 -3.73 -11.86 -2.93
C ILE A 138 -3.10 -13.12 -3.50
N ARG A 139 -2.12 -12.97 -4.39
CA ARG A 139 -1.41 -14.10 -5.01
C ARG A 139 -0.29 -14.62 -4.12
N ASN A 140 0.27 -13.73 -3.31
CA ASN A 140 1.30 -14.04 -2.34
C ASN A 140 1.40 -12.92 -1.28
N THR A 141 1.84 -13.30 -0.09
CA THR A 141 2.23 -12.37 0.97
C THR A 141 3.67 -12.65 1.35
N LEU A 142 4.53 -11.66 1.19
CA LEU A 142 5.92 -11.73 1.61
C LEU A 142 6.06 -11.02 2.95
N VAL A 143 6.78 -11.64 3.86
CA VAL A 143 7.12 -11.06 5.17
C VAL A 143 8.61 -11.24 5.42
N GLU A 144 9.21 -10.34 6.18
CA GLU A 144 10.58 -10.54 6.65
C GLU A 144 10.70 -11.80 7.48
N GLU A 145 11.81 -12.51 7.35
CA GLU A 145 12.04 -13.82 8.00
C GLU A 145 11.82 -13.76 9.51
N GLN A 146 12.25 -12.68 10.16
CA GLN A 146 12.07 -12.48 11.61
C GLN A 146 10.60 -12.45 12.06
N PHE A 147 9.66 -12.13 11.18
CA PHE A 147 8.23 -12.08 11.45
C PHE A 147 7.47 -13.33 10.99
N ALA A 148 8.12 -14.20 10.21
CA ALA A 148 7.44 -15.28 9.48
C ALA A 148 6.76 -16.30 10.42
N GLU A 149 7.37 -16.63 11.55
CA GLU A 149 6.81 -17.57 12.52
C GLU A 149 5.53 -17.01 13.15
N LYS A 150 5.59 -15.80 13.71
CA LYS A 150 4.43 -15.12 14.31
C LYS A 150 3.32 -14.88 13.28
N ALA A 151 3.67 -14.58 12.03
CA ALA A 151 2.70 -14.41 10.95
C ALA A 151 1.96 -15.71 10.61
N ARG A 152 2.66 -16.86 10.59
CA ARG A 152 2.05 -18.19 10.36
C ARG A 152 1.12 -18.64 11.48
N GLU A 153 1.37 -18.20 12.70
CA GLU A 153 0.54 -18.50 13.88
C GLU A 153 -0.65 -17.54 14.04
N ASP A 154 -0.91 -16.68 13.03
CA ASP A 154 -1.95 -15.64 13.07
C ASP A 154 -1.83 -14.66 14.24
N LYS A 155 -0.60 -14.46 14.72
CA LYS A 155 -0.25 -13.49 15.77
C LYS A 155 0.12 -12.11 15.20
N GLY A 156 -0.39 -11.79 14.02
CA GLY A 156 -0.12 -10.52 13.32
C GLY A 156 -0.33 -9.26 14.17
N PRO A 157 -1.40 -9.15 14.99
CA PRO A 157 -1.59 -7.99 15.87
C PRO A 157 -0.44 -7.73 16.83
N MET A 158 0.27 -8.77 17.26
CA MET A 158 1.44 -8.64 18.15
C MET A 158 2.67 -8.08 17.43
N LEU A 159 2.67 -8.04 16.09
CA LEU A 159 3.77 -7.55 15.28
C LEU A 159 3.72 -6.04 15.05
N ILE A 160 2.61 -5.37 15.32
CA ILE A 160 2.42 -3.94 14.98
C ILE A 160 3.54 -3.08 15.59
N ASN A 161 3.89 -3.31 16.85
CA ASN A 161 4.94 -2.54 17.52
C ASN A 161 6.36 -2.85 17.01
N GLU A 162 6.57 -4.03 16.43
CA GLU A 162 7.84 -4.44 15.84
C GLU A 162 7.97 -3.94 14.40
N ILE A 163 6.91 -4.07 13.60
CA ILE A 163 6.83 -3.61 12.20
C ILE A 163 6.80 -2.09 12.10
N LYS A 164 6.19 -1.42 13.08
CA LYS A 164 6.04 0.06 13.15
C LYS A 164 5.42 0.66 11.89
N PRO A 165 4.23 0.19 11.45
CA PRO A 165 3.55 0.82 10.34
C PRO A 165 3.20 2.27 10.67
N VAL A 166 3.12 3.12 9.65
CA VAL A 166 2.64 4.48 9.82
C VAL A 166 1.17 4.58 9.45
N VAL A 167 0.44 5.44 10.14
CA VAL A 167 -0.95 5.77 9.84
C VAL A 167 -1.10 7.27 9.64
N GLY A 168 -2.13 7.69 8.90
CA GLY A 168 -2.36 9.12 8.68
C GLY A 168 -3.37 9.37 7.57
N TRP A 169 -3.29 10.56 6.98
CA TRP A 169 -4.14 11.00 5.89
C TRP A 169 -3.31 11.37 4.67
N GLY A 170 -3.90 11.28 3.50
CA GLY A 170 -3.29 11.85 2.30
C GLY A 170 -2.92 13.32 2.53
N GLY A 171 -1.82 13.77 1.90
CA GLY A 171 -1.34 15.16 2.05
C GLY A 171 -0.19 15.35 3.06
N GLY A 172 0.45 14.27 3.51
CA GLY A 172 1.73 14.36 4.22
C GLY A 172 1.64 14.41 5.75
N THR A 173 0.50 14.02 6.31
CA THR A 173 0.35 13.93 7.77
C THR A 173 0.44 12.46 8.20
N PHE A 174 1.46 12.13 8.99
CA PHE A 174 1.75 10.77 9.42
C PHE A 174 1.86 10.68 10.93
N PHE A 175 1.44 9.55 11.49
CA PHE A 175 1.47 9.25 12.93
C PHE A 175 2.04 7.85 13.14
N LYS A 176 2.60 7.63 14.32
CA LYS A 176 2.99 6.31 14.81
C LYS A 176 1.76 5.57 15.32
N VAL A 177 1.77 4.26 15.22
CA VAL A 177 0.82 3.42 15.94
C VAL A 177 1.22 3.40 17.41
N GLY A 178 0.26 3.57 18.31
CA GLY A 178 0.47 3.55 19.76
C GLY A 178 0.41 2.14 20.35
N ASP A 179 0.38 2.08 21.69
CA ASP A 179 0.30 0.83 22.42
C ASP A 179 -1.04 0.10 22.19
N GLN A 180 -1.01 -1.21 22.36
CA GLN A 180 -2.22 -2.02 22.34
C GLN A 180 -3.15 -1.61 23.49
N ILE A 181 -4.41 -1.37 23.16
CA ILE A 181 -5.47 -1.13 24.15
C ILE A 181 -6.25 -2.44 24.32
N LEU A 182 -6.30 -2.94 25.55
CA LEU A 182 -7.17 -4.06 25.88
C LEU A 182 -8.50 -3.48 26.35
N PRO A 183 -9.65 -3.84 25.75
CA PRO A 183 -10.94 -3.42 26.26
C PRO A 183 -11.18 -4.07 27.62
N ASP A 184 -11.64 -3.27 28.58
CA ASP A 184 -12.17 -3.79 29.83
C ASP A 184 -13.47 -4.55 29.50
N VAL A 185 -13.47 -5.88 29.64
CA VAL A 185 -14.62 -6.76 29.39
C VAL A 185 -15.24 -7.18 30.71
#